data_b3a403d58434b02e7e7522de3a47ab85
#
_entry.id   b3a403d58434b02e7e7522de3a47ab85
#
_cell.length_a   1.000
_cell.length_b   1.000
_cell.length_c   1.000
_cell.angle_alpha   90.00
_cell.angle_beta   90.00
_cell.angle_gamma   90.00
#
_symmetry.space_group_name_H-M   'P 1'
#
loop_
_entity.id
_entity.type
_entity.pdbx_description
1 polymer ?
#
loop_
_entity_poly.entity_id
_entity_poly.type
_entity_poly.pdbx_seq_one_letter_code
_entity_poly.pdbx_strand_id
1 'polypeptide(L)'
;QLSIDGKLFATAGDLILMDNEATLCVLFNKKLAEDYALEGFYEMVKNGKWTIDKMTEFSKLTAKDLDGDGTMGEKDQWGNIGEPLNTYALMVACDAIAVKKNKDDVPVFDVQNEHFYDAFTKAVNLNRDDKVTMFCDNFKAADVWADIIDPAFTEGRVLFNTAGLVRVTVFRA
;
A
#
# COMPACT_ATOMS: atom_id res chain seq x y z
N GLN A 1 -5.15 -19.26 -13.16
CA GLN A 1 -3.89 -18.49 -13.02
C GLN A 1 -2.71 -19.35 -12.56
N LEU A 2 -2.96 -20.46 -11.84
CA LEU A 2 -1.90 -21.32 -11.26
C LEU A 2 -1.45 -22.47 -12.20
N SER A 3 -1.99 -22.55 -13.41
CA SER A 3 -1.53 -23.52 -14.43
C SER A 3 -0.40 -22.95 -15.29
N ILE A 4 0.40 -23.82 -15.86
CA ILE A 4 1.40 -23.51 -16.90
C ILE A 4 1.31 -24.62 -17.92
N ASP A 5 1.15 -24.30 -19.20
CA ASP A 5 0.98 -25.27 -20.29
C ASP A 5 -0.11 -26.32 -19.99
N GLY A 6 -1.26 -25.84 -19.49
CA GLY A 6 -2.40 -26.68 -19.10
C GLY A 6 -2.20 -27.57 -17.88
N LYS A 7 -1.06 -27.46 -17.17
CA LYS A 7 -0.76 -28.26 -15.97
C LYS A 7 -0.86 -27.42 -14.72
N LEU A 8 -1.58 -27.90 -13.70
CA LEU A 8 -1.72 -27.26 -12.39
C LEU A 8 -0.59 -27.73 -11.47
N PHE A 9 0.30 -26.82 -11.08
CA PHE A 9 1.43 -27.10 -10.20
C PHE A 9 1.22 -26.67 -8.74
N ALA A 10 0.29 -25.75 -8.51
CA ALA A 10 -0.07 -25.27 -7.19
C ALA A 10 -1.54 -24.92 -7.15
N THR A 11 -2.13 -24.94 -5.98
CA THR A 11 -3.51 -24.51 -5.74
C THR A 11 -3.59 -23.71 -4.45
N ALA A 12 -4.56 -22.80 -4.38
CA ALA A 12 -4.95 -22.08 -3.19
C ALA A 12 -6.46 -22.22 -3.00
N GLY A 13 -6.94 -22.08 -1.77
CA GLY A 13 -8.36 -22.18 -1.44
C GLY A 13 -8.59 -22.11 0.05
N ASP A 14 -9.82 -22.26 0.48
CA ASP A 14 -10.32 -22.06 1.86
C ASP A 14 -9.62 -22.91 2.93
N LEU A 15 -8.84 -23.91 2.54
CA LEU A 15 -7.98 -24.68 3.45
C LEU A 15 -6.68 -23.96 3.86
N ILE A 16 -6.37 -22.85 3.20
CA ILE A 16 -5.19 -22.03 3.51
C ILE A 16 -5.63 -20.97 4.52
N LEU A 17 -5.19 -21.12 5.78
CA LEU A 17 -5.57 -20.22 6.88
C LEU A 17 -5.25 -18.75 6.62
N MET A 18 -4.20 -18.48 5.85
CA MET A 18 -3.76 -17.12 5.52
C MET A 18 -4.43 -16.52 4.28
N ASP A 19 -5.35 -17.18 3.64
CA ASP A 19 -5.98 -16.73 2.39
C ASP A 19 -6.64 -15.35 2.59
N ASN A 20 -7.52 -15.22 3.57
CA ASN A 20 -8.17 -13.96 3.89
C ASN A 20 -7.24 -12.97 4.62
N GLU A 21 -6.38 -13.45 5.51
CA GLU A 21 -5.49 -12.62 6.31
C GLU A 21 -4.43 -11.91 5.46
N ALA A 22 -3.93 -12.58 4.42
CA ALA A 22 -2.95 -12.03 3.48
C ALA A 22 -3.57 -11.12 2.40
N THR A 23 -4.90 -11.00 2.33
CA THR A 23 -5.55 -10.08 1.38
C THR A 23 -5.12 -8.64 1.66
N LEU A 24 -4.43 -8.03 0.69
CA LEU A 24 -3.95 -6.66 0.81
C LEU A 24 -5.11 -5.67 0.67
N CYS A 25 -5.11 -4.68 1.54
CA CYS A 25 -6.07 -3.57 1.53
C CYS A 25 -5.39 -2.27 1.95
N VAL A 26 -6.03 -1.14 1.69
CA VAL A 26 -5.61 0.15 2.22
C VAL A 26 -6.42 0.44 3.48
N LEU A 27 -5.76 0.39 4.63
CA LEU A 27 -6.29 0.87 5.89
C LEU A 27 -6.09 2.38 5.98
N PHE A 28 -7.03 3.11 6.56
CA PHE A 28 -6.88 4.54 6.77
C PHE A 28 -7.30 4.97 8.17
N ASN A 29 -6.62 5.98 8.70
CA ASN A 29 -6.92 6.57 9.99
C ASN A 29 -8.10 7.53 9.85
N LYS A 30 -9.28 7.16 10.41
CA LYS A 30 -10.50 7.96 10.32
C LYS A 30 -10.37 9.30 11.02
N LYS A 31 -9.71 9.34 12.20
CA LYS A 31 -9.55 10.56 12.96
C LYS A 31 -8.70 11.57 12.19
N LEU A 32 -7.58 11.10 11.63
CA LEU A 32 -6.71 11.96 10.83
C LEU A 32 -7.42 12.44 9.55
N ALA A 33 -8.23 11.58 8.92
CA ALA A 33 -9.04 11.98 7.78
C ALA A 33 -10.05 13.08 8.14
N GLU A 34 -10.73 12.96 9.27
CA GLU A 34 -11.66 13.99 9.79
C GLU A 34 -10.94 15.31 10.08
N ASP A 35 -9.79 15.27 10.74
CA ASP A 35 -9.00 16.46 11.09
C ASP A 35 -8.56 17.27 9.85
N TYR A 36 -8.39 16.60 8.71
CA TYR A 36 -8.06 17.22 7.43
C TYR A 36 -9.26 17.39 6.48
N ALA A 37 -10.49 17.15 6.96
CA ALA A 37 -11.72 17.22 6.18
C ALA A 37 -11.69 16.34 4.91
N LEU A 38 -11.05 15.19 4.99
CA LEU A 38 -10.98 14.20 3.91
C LEU A 38 -12.16 13.24 4.02
N GLU A 39 -13.11 13.38 3.12
CA GLU A 39 -14.37 12.63 3.16
C GLU A 39 -14.54 11.75 1.91
N GLY A 40 -15.51 10.83 1.98
CA GLY A 40 -16.00 10.10 0.82
C GLY A 40 -15.11 8.96 0.31
N PHE A 41 -14.16 8.42 1.09
CA PHE A 41 -13.29 7.32 0.67
C PHE A 41 -14.08 6.13 0.11
N TYR A 42 -15.12 5.68 0.81
CA TYR A 42 -15.94 4.53 0.37
C TYR A 42 -16.69 4.84 -0.93
N GLU A 43 -17.21 6.06 -1.07
CA GLU A 43 -17.89 6.47 -2.30
C GLU A 43 -16.91 6.65 -3.48
N MET A 44 -15.69 7.11 -3.22
CA MET A 44 -14.64 7.14 -4.26
C MET A 44 -14.32 5.74 -4.77
N VAL A 45 -14.19 4.75 -3.87
CA VAL A 45 -13.97 3.35 -4.26
C VAL A 45 -15.14 2.82 -5.08
N LYS A 46 -16.39 2.96 -4.59
CA LYS A 46 -17.59 2.48 -5.28
C LYS A 46 -17.76 3.08 -6.68
N ASN A 47 -17.37 4.34 -6.85
CA ASN A 47 -17.51 5.07 -8.11
C ASN A 47 -16.26 4.99 -9.01
N GLY A 48 -15.27 4.15 -8.68
CA GLY A 48 -14.03 4.00 -9.45
C GLY A 48 -13.14 5.26 -9.48
N LYS A 49 -13.29 6.14 -8.49
CA LYS A 49 -12.53 7.40 -8.37
C LYS A 49 -11.35 7.30 -7.39
N TRP A 50 -11.20 6.17 -6.71
CA TRP A 50 -10.04 5.91 -5.86
C TRP A 50 -8.86 5.49 -6.74
N THR A 51 -7.83 6.30 -6.78
CA THR A 51 -6.64 6.11 -7.63
C THR A 51 -5.36 6.33 -6.83
N ILE A 52 -4.20 5.90 -7.35
CA ILE A 52 -2.89 6.20 -6.75
C ILE A 52 -2.67 7.71 -6.67
N ASP A 53 -3.10 8.46 -7.69
CA ASP A 53 -2.98 9.93 -7.68
C ASP A 53 -3.80 10.54 -6.55
N LYS A 54 -5.02 10.05 -6.30
CA LYS A 54 -5.86 10.53 -5.20
C LYS A 54 -5.28 10.14 -3.84
N MET A 55 -4.74 8.94 -3.69
CA MET A 55 -4.03 8.51 -2.49
C MET A 55 -2.80 9.40 -2.23
N THR A 56 -2.03 9.72 -3.29
CA THR A 56 -0.87 10.63 -3.21
C THR A 56 -1.29 12.04 -2.79
N GLU A 57 -2.37 12.58 -3.38
CA GLU A 57 -2.91 13.90 -3.02
C GLU A 57 -3.24 13.97 -1.52
N PHE A 58 -4.00 13.02 -1.01
CA PHE A 58 -4.38 12.99 0.40
C PHE A 58 -3.18 12.75 1.33
N SER A 59 -2.24 11.91 0.92
CA SER A 59 -1.00 11.70 1.66
C SER A 59 -0.19 12.98 1.80
N LYS A 60 -0.08 13.77 0.74
CA LYS A 60 0.63 15.06 0.76
C LYS A 60 -0.06 16.10 1.65
N LEU A 61 -1.39 16.09 1.70
CA LEU A 61 -2.14 17.02 2.55
C LEU A 61 -1.93 16.73 4.03
N THR A 62 -1.71 15.49 4.41
CA THR A 62 -1.61 15.08 5.82
C THR A 62 -0.17 14.97 6.34
N ALA A 63 0.81 14.84 5.46
CA ALA A 63 2.21 14.77 5.87
C ALA A 63 2.66 16.11 6.48
N LYS A 64 3.29 16.06 7.67
CA LYS A 64 3.69 17.26 8.41
C LYS A 64 4.87 16.97 9.34
N ASP A 65 5.89 17.80 9.27
CA ASP A 65 6.94 17.90 10.28
C ASP A 65 6.33 18.50 11.55
N LEU A 66 6.25 17.72 12.62
CA LEU A 66 5.60 18.11 13.86
C LEU A 66 6.56 18.75 14.85
N ASP A 67 7.84 18.40 14.83
CA ASP A 67 8.85 18.96 15.75
C ASP A 67 9.60 20.16 15.14
N GLY A 68 9.43 20.39 13.82
CA GLY A 68 9.94 21.58 13.14
C GLY A 68 11.44 21.56 12.90
N ASP A 69 12.06 20.38 12.88
CA ASP A 69 13.51 20.25 12.66
C ASP A 69 13.91 20.29 11.18
N GLY A 70 12.93 20.30 10.28
CA GLY A 70 13.08 20.37 8.82
C GLY A 70 13.33 19.03 8.17
N THR A 71 13.26 17.93 8.90
CA THR A 71 13.38 16.56 8.39
C THR A 71 12.19 15.73 8.83
N MET A 72 11.79 14.74 8.03
CA MET A 72 10.71 13.83 8.40
C MET A 72 11.27 12.64 9.19
N GLY A 73 10.86 12.49 10.44
CA GLY A 73 11.34 11.51 11.41
C GLY A 73 10.24 10.60 11.98
N GLU A 74 10.62 9.80 12.97
CA GLU A 74 9.72 8.82 13.61
C GLU A 74 8.51 9.45 14.30
N LYS A 75 8.66 10.68 14.79
CA LYS A 75 7.64 11.38 15.57
C LYS A 75 6.70 12.25 14.73
N ASP A 76 6.98 12.37 13.44
CA ASP A 76 6.23 13.21 12.54
C ASP A 76 4.96 12.55 12.04
N GLN A 77 4.14 13.35 11.38
CA GLN A 77 2.90 12.92 10.78
C GLN A 77 3.12 12.61 9.30
N TRP A 78 2.74 11.40 8.91
CA TRP A 78 2.97 10.86 7.58
C TRP A 78 1.67 10.65 6.81
N GLY A 79 1.74 10.77 5.50
CA GLY A 79 0.60 10.49 4.63
C GLY A 79 0.40 9.01 4.36
N ASN A 80 1.48 8.25 4.29
CA ASN A 80 1.46 6.85 3.91
C ASN A 80 2.57 6.07 4.63
N ILE A 81 2.35 4.76 4.81
CA ILE A 81 3.40 3.81 5.14
C ILE A 81 3.82 3.10 3.86
N GLY A 82 5.13 3.02 3.63
CA GLY A 82 5.70 2.41 2.44
C GLY A 82 6.67 1.27 2.75
N GLU A 83 6.61 0.26 1.90
CA GLU A 83 7.58 -0.84 1.81
C GLU A 83 7.64 -1.34 0.35
N PRO A 84 8.64 -2.13 -0.05
CA PRO A 84 8.73 -2.62 -1.43
C PRO A 84 7.49 -3.37 -1.90
N LEU A 85 6.86 -4.18 -1.02
CA LEU A 85 5.65 -4.94 -1.32
C LEU A 85 4.46 -4.02 -1.66
N ASN A 86 4.35 -2.86 -1.02
CA ASN A 86 3.26 -1.91 -1.26
C ASN A 86 3.31 -1.33 -2.68
N THR A 87 4.49 -1.10 -3.23
CA THR A 87 4.64 -0.70 -4.64
C THR A 87 4.01 -1.74 -5.57
N TYR A 88 4.35 -3.02 -5.35
CA TYR A 88 3.77 -4.11 -6.13
C TYR A 88 2.25 -4.24 -5.92
N ALA A 89 1.78 -4.13 -4.69
CA ALA A 89 0.35 -4.19 -4.37
C ALA A 89 -0.47 -3.12 -5.10
N LEU A 90 0.02 -1.87 -5.13
CA LEU A 90 -0.62 -0.77 -5.86
C LEU A 90 -0.64 -1.02 -7.37
N MET A 91 0.44 -1.57 -7.93
CA MET A 91 0.49 -1.94 -9.36
C MET A 91 -0.54 -3.02 -9.70
N VAL A 92 -0.61 -4.09 -8.89
CA VAL A 92 -1.58 -5.18 -9.08
C VAL A 92 -3.03 -4.65 -8.95
N ALA A 93 -3.28 -3.75 -8.01
CA ALA A 93 -4.58 -3.11 -7.84
C ALA A 93 -5.00 -2.26 -9.06
N CYS A 94 -4.04 -1.81 -9.86
CA CYS A 94 -4.26 -1.12 -11.13
C CYS A 94 -4.29 -2.06 -12.36
N ASP A 95 -4.29 -3.38 -12.17
CA ASP A 95 -4.13 -4.38 -13.25
C ASP A 95 -2.80 -4.26 -14.03
N ALA A 96 -1.80 -3.62 -13.44
CA ALA A 96 -0.45 -3.50 -14.00
C ALA A 96 0.40 -4.71 -13.60
N ILE A 97 0.12 -5.84 -14.19
CA ILE A 97 0.71 -7.14 -13.88
C ILE A 97 1.91 -7.39 -14.80
N ALA A 98 3.09 -7.64 -14.21
CA ALA A 98 4.34 -7.84 -14.95
C ALA A 98 4.38 -9.11 -15.80
N VAL A 99 3.59 -10.12 -15.44
CA VAL A 99 3.56 -11.43 -16.12
C VAL A 99 2.12 -11.79 -16.44
N LYS A 100 1.83 -11.98 -17.71
CA LYS A 100 0.52 -12.47 -18.19
C LYS A 100 0.70 -13.82 -18.91
N LYS A 101 -0.37 -14.56 -19.07
CA LYS A 101 -0.33 -15.79 -19.86
C LYS A 101 -0.68 -15.48 -21.31
N ASN A 102 0.09 -16.11 -22.22
CA ASN A 102 -0.27 -16.10 -23.62
C ASN A 102 -1.41 -17.11 -23.92
N LYS A 103 -1.80 -17.22 -25.22
CA LYS A 103 -2.86 -18.13 -25.68
C LYS A 103 -2.56 -19.62 -25.42
N ASP A 104 -1.31 -19.97 -25.20
CA ASP A 104 -0.85 -21.35 -24.98
C ASP A 104 -0.67 -21.64 -23.46
N ASP A 105 -1.23 -20.81 -22.59
CA ASP A 105 -1.13 -20.89 -21.12
C ASP A 105 0.32 -20.77 -20.59
N VAL A 106 1.22 -20.14 -21.36
CA VAL A 106 2.62 -19.93 -20.99
C VAL A 106 2.82 -18.51 -20.46
N PRO A 107 3.47 -18.33 -19.27
CA PRO A 107 3.78 -17.02 -18.74
C PRO A 107 4.72 -16.23 -19.67
N VAL A 108 4.39 -14.98 -19.94
CA VAL A 108 5.21 -14.04 -20.71
C VAL A 108 5.27 -12.70 -19.99
N PHE A 109 6.38 -11.98 -20.13
CA PHE A 109 6.47 -10.62 -19.60
C PHE A 109 5.56 -9.65 -20.37
N ASP A 110 4.82 -8.83 -19.63
CA ASP A 110 3.93 -7.79 -20.14
C ASP A 110 4.24 -6.43 -19.50
N VAL A 111 5.54 -6.08 -19.48
CA VAL A 111 6.03 -4.84 -18.85
C VAL A 111 6.27 -3.71 -19.85
N GLN A 112 6.25 -3.99 -21.16
CA GLN A 112 6.57 -3.00 -22.20
C GLN A 112 5.30 -2.32 -22.73
N ASN A 113 4.52 -1.72 -21.84
CA ASN A 113 3.31 -0.97 -22.20
C ASN A 113 3.15 0.26 -21.32
N GLU A 114 2.44 1.27 -21.84
CA GLU A 114 2.23 2.56 -21.18
C GLU A 114 1.51 2.42 -19.83
N HIS A 115 0.51 1.56 -19.76
CA HIS A 115 -0.26 1.32 -18.54
C HIS A 115 0.64 0.80 -17.39
N PHE A 116 1.52 -0.16 -17.70
CA PHE A 116 2.47 -0.68 -16.72
C PHE A 116 3.43 0.41 -16.23
N TYR A 117 4.00 1.20 -17.13
CA TYR A 117 4.92 2.29 -16.78
C TYR A 117 4.24 3.41 -15.98
N ASP A 118 3.01 3.79 -16.32
CA ASP A 118 2.25 4.79 -15.57
C ASP A 118 1.97 4.33 -14.14
N ALA A 119 1.41 3.13 -13.97
CA ALA A 119 1.14 2.56 -12.66
C ALA A 119 2.41 2.38 -11.82
N PHE A 120 3.49 1.86 -12.43
CA PHE A 120 4.79 1.70 -11.78
C PHE A 120 5.34 3.04 -11.28
N THR A 121 5.37 4.04 -12.16
CA THR A 121 5.91 5.37 -11.84
C THR A 121 5.12 6.02 -10.71
N LYS A 122 3.79 5.96 -10.73
CA LYS A 122 2.94 6.51 -9.67
C LYS A 122 3.14 5.79 -8.34
N ALA A 123 3.18 4.45 -8.34
CA ALA A 123 3.39 3.66 -7.14
C ALA A 123 4.77 3.90 -6.52
N VAL A 124 5.82 3.96 -7.33
CA VAL A 124 7.19 4.27 -6.87
C VAL A 124 7.26 5.68 -6.33
N ASN A 125 6.71 6.67 -7.04
CA ASN A 125 6.75 8.07 -6.62
C ASN A 125 6.06 8.28 -5.28
N LEU A 126 4.91 7.62 -5.03
CA LEU A 126 4.26 7.68 -3.72
C LEU A 126 5.12 7.02 -2.64
N ASN A 127 5.57 5.78 -2.86
CA ASN A 127 6.26 5.01 -1.82
C ASN A 127 7.68 5.52 -1.51
N ARG A 128 8.30 6.26 -2.43
CA ARG A 128 9.66 6.79 -2.26
C ARG A 128 9.71 8.30 -2.01
N ASP A 129 8.57 8.95 -1.86
CA ASP A 129 8.51 10.36 -1.44
C ASP A 129 8.84 10.44 0.07
N ASP A 130 10.06 10.78 0.40
CA ASP A 130 10.60 10.84 1.75
C ASP A 130 10.01 11.95 2.62
N LYS A 131 9.21 12.83 2.05
CA LYS A 131 8.43 13.87 2.75
C LYS A 131 6.99 13.46 3.04
N VAL A 132 6.54 12.38 2.45
CA VAL A 132 5.13 11.96 2.47
C VAL A 132 4.96 10.56 3.00
N THR A 133 5.88 9.66 2.66
CA THR A 133 5.80 8.24 2.98
C THR A 133 6.85 7.82 3.99
N MET A 134 6.37 7.28 5.11
CA MET A 134 7.19 6.62 6.12
C MET A 134 7.65 5.27 5.56
N PHE A 135 8.79 5.27 4.84
CA PHE A 135 9.30 4.06 4.21
C PHE A 135 10.09 3.23 5.21
N CYS A 136 9.69 1.96 5.43
CA CYS A 136 10.20 1.12 6.52
C CYS A 136 11.73 0.99 6.53
N ASP A 137 12.38 0.89 5.37
CA ASP A 137 13.83 0.71 5.27
C ASP A 137 14.64 1.96 5.65
N ASN A 138 13.99 3.12 5.80
CA ASN A 138 14.64 4.36 6.21
C ASN A 138 14.86 4.42 7.74
N PHE A 139 14.21 3.54 8.50
CA PHE A 139 14.25 3.51 9.96
C PHE A 139 15.09 2.33 10.46
N LYS A 140 15.67 2.48 11.65
CA LYS A 140 16.52 1.46 12.27
C LYS A 140 16.02 1.14 13.67
N ALA A 141 15.48 -0.06 13.85
CA ALA A 141 15.08 -0.61 15.14
C ALA A 141 15.33 -2.12 15.14
N ALA A 142 15.19 -2.77 16.28
CA ALA A 142 15.29 -4.22 16.39
C ALA A 142 14.14 -4.89 15.61
N ASP A 143 12.94 -4.33 15.74
CA ASP A 143 11.77 -4.64 14.91
C ASP A 143 11.13 -3.33 14.44
N VAL A 144 11.44 -2.89 13.23
CA VAL A 144 10.94 -1.62 12.67
C VAL A 144 9.41 -1.55 12.69
N TRP A 145 8.74 -2.66 12.44
CA TRP A 145 7.28 -2.69 12.43
C TRP A 145 6.71 -2.52 13.84
N ALA A 146 7.16 -3.32 14.80
CA ALA A 146 6.65 -3.26 16.16
C ALA A 146 7.08 -2.00 16.92
N ASP A 147 8.30 -1.52 16.67
CA ASP A 147 8.90 -0.43 17.44
C ASP A 147 8.55 0.97 16.89
N ILE A 148 8.30 1.09 15.56
CA ILE A 148 8.16 2.40 14.89
C ILE A 148 6.87 2.49 14.08
N ILE A 149 6.66 1.58 13.12
CA ILE A 149 5.61 1.72 12.10
C ILE A 149 4.21 1.53 12.70
N ASP A 150 3.99 0.46 13.47
CA ASP A 150 2.70 0.18 14.09
C ASP A 150 2.31 1.22 15.15
N PRO A 151 3.22 1.66 16.03
CA PRO A 151 2.98 2.79 16.91
C PRO A 151 2.58 4.06 16.14
N ALA A 152 3.29 4.42 15.07
CA ALA A 152 2.97 5.60 14.28
C ALA A 152 1.54 5.57 13.73
N PHE A 153 1.07 4.40 13.24
CA PHE A 153 -0.28 4.25 12.72
C PHE A 153 -1.33 4.23 13.84
N THR A 154 -1.10 3.51 14.94
CA THR A 154 -2.05 3.39 16.07
C THR A 154 -2.19 4.68 16.86
N GLU A 155 -1.14 5.48 16.96
CA GLU A 155 -1.13 6.81 17.58
C GLU A 155 -1.78 7.88 16.68
N GLY A 156 -2.20 7.53 15.48
CA GLY A 156 -2.89 8.45 14.57
C GLY A 156 -1.95 9.37 13.79
N ARG A 157 -0.68 9.04 13.68
CA ARG A 157 0.32 9.85 12.97
C ARG A 157 0.51 9.47 11.49
N VAL A 158 -0.22 8.47 11.00
CA VAL A 158 -0.17 8.08 9.57
C VAL A 158 -1.58 7.95 9.01
N LEU A 159 -1.83 8.51 7.82
CA LEU A 159 -3.15 8.45 7.19
C LEU A 159 -3.43 7.08 6.57
N PHE A 160 -2.52 6.55 5.73
CA PHE A 160 -2.71 5.31 4.99
C PHE A 160 -1.69 4.24 5.35
N ASN A 161 -2.17 3.00 5.44
CA ASN A 161 -1.33 1.81 5.56
C ASN A 161 -1.85 0.73 4.60
N THR A 162 -1.07 0.43 3.56
CA THR A 162 -1.35 -0.70 2.66
C THR A 162 -0.80 -1.97 3.30
N ALA A 163 -1.67 -2.85 3.75
CA ALA A 163 -1.28 -4.03 4.53
C ALA A 163 -2.27 -5.19 4.34
N GLY A 164 -1.90 -6.38 4.77
CA GLY A 164 -2.83 -7.51 4.85
C GLY A 164 -3.91 -7.29 5.90
N LEU A 165 -5.10 -7.88 5.70
CA LEU A 165 -6.22 -7.80 6.64
C LEU A 165 -5.84 -8.27 8.05
N VAL A 166 -4.87 -9.16 8.21
CA VAL A 166 -4.33 -9.58 9.51
C VAL A 166 -3.91 -8.41 10.39
N ARG A 167 -3.44 -7.31 9.79
CA ARG A 167 -3.02 -6.11 10.55
C ARG A 167 -4.15 -5.44 11.33
N VAL A 168 -5.40 -5.66 10.94
CA VAL A 168 -6.56 -5.19 11.70
C VAL A 168 -6.59 -5.77 13.12
N THR A 169 -6.07 -6.97 13.33
CA THR A 169 -5.98 -7.58 14.67
C THR A 169 -4.94 -6.88 15.54
N VAL A 170 -3.82 -6.45 14.97
CA VAL A 170 -2.78 -5.67 15.65
C VAL A 170 -3.30 -4.29 16.08
N PHE A 171 -4.08 -3.63 15.22
CA PHE A 171 -4.58 -2.28 15.49
C PHE A 171 -5.84 -2.22 16.36
N ARG A 172 -6.39 -3.36 16.76
CA ARG A 172 -7.54 -3.46 17.69
C ARG A 172 -7.14 -3.76 19.12
N ALA A 173 -5.90 -4.14 19.35
CA ALA A 173 -5.36 -4.40 20.68
C ALA A 173 -4.98 -3.09 21.37
#